data_4afb85e22d43ef92625cc5c97cce7d4c
#
_entry.id   4afb85e22d43ef92625cc5c97cce7d4c
#
_cell.length_a   1.000
_cell.length_b   1.000
_cell.length_c   1.000
_cell.angle_alpha   90.00
_cell.angle_beta   90.00
_cell.angle_gamma   90.00
#
_symmetry.space_group_name_H-M   'P 1'
#
loop_
_entity.id
_entity.type
_entity.pdbx_description
1 polymer ?
#
loop_
_entity_poly.entity_id
_entity_poly.type
_entity_poly.pdbx_seq_one_letter_code
_entity_poly.pdbx_strand_id
1 'polypeptide(L)'
;GSYVAIVTNGGGGTSFCRGRAVTRWREDRTRDPGSQFVYLRDVHTGAFWSAAYQPTTQEPESYLVELLAEKATFERLDHGIATRLEVAVSPGDDAEVRRVSLTNRSDRPREIELTSYVELGLGSIAEDVAHPAFGKLFVETEWIAETTALLARRRPRAAQRRA
;
A
#
# COMPACT_ATOMS: atom_id res chain seq x y z
N GLY A 1 -18.47 -8.50 3.47
CA GLY A 1 -17.17 -9.11 3.16
C GLY A 1 -16.35 -9.31 4.43
N SER A 2 -15.35 -10.14 4.35
CA SER A 2 -14.42 -10.40 5.46
C SER A 2 -13.09 -9.65 5.30
N TYR A 3 -12.98 -8.79 4.29
CA TYR A 3 -11.84 -7.92 4.05
C TYR A 3 -12.04 -6.54 4.70
N VAL A 4 -11.03 -6.06 5.38
CA VAL A 4 -11.03 -4.75 6.05
C VAL A 4 -9.73 -4.03 5.72
N ALA A 5 -9.82 -2.76 5.36
CA ALA A 5 -8.69 -1.85 5.24
C ALA A 5 -8.78 -0.77 6.32
N ILE A 6 -7.68 -0.53 7.01
CA ILE A 6 -7.49 0.60 7.92
C ILE A 6 -6.50 1.54 7.23
N VAL A 7 -6.87 2.81 7.11
CA VAL A 7 -6.06 3.81 6.42
C VAL A 7 -5.92 5.04 7.31
N THR A 8 -4.68 5.52 7.48
CA THR A 8 -4.39 6.76 8.22
C THR A 8 -4.47 7.98 7.29
N ASN A 9 -4.56 9.18 7.83
CA ASN A 9 -4.54 10.42 7.04
C ASN A 9 -3.19 10.66 6.34
N GLY A 10 -2.13 10.00 6.78
CA GLY A 10 -0.83 9.99 6.10
C GLY A 10 -0.73 8.99 4.95
N GLY A 11 -1.73 8.13 4.76
CA GLY A 11 -1.76 7.11 3.71
C GLY A 11 -1.14 5.77 4.10
N GLY A 12 -0.63 5.63 5.32
CA GLY A 12 -0.25 4.35 5.90
C GLY A 12 -1.48 3.54 6.34
N GLY A 13 -1.26 2.32 6.83
CA GLY A 13 -2.35 1.49 7.33
C GLY A 13 -2.12 0.00 7.14
N THR A 14 -3.18 -0.78 7.23
CA THR A 14 -3.10 -2.24 7.10
C THR A 14 -4.40 -2.80 6.57
N SER A 15 -4.31 -3.98 5.96
CA SER A 15 -5.45 -4.73 5.47
C SER A 15 -5.51 -6.09 6.13
N PHE A 16 -6.73 -6.53 6.41
CA PHE A 16 -7.02 -7.82 7.01
C PHE A 16 -8.03 -8.58 6.15
N CYS A 17 -7.90 -9.88 6.11
CA CYS A 17 -8.89 -10.78 5.55
C CYS A 17 -9.13 -11.94 6.50
N ARG A 18 -10.39 -12.17 6.90
CA ARG A 18 -10.78 -13.26 7.82
C ARG A 18 -9.94 -13.32 9.10
N GLY A 19 -9.65 -12.12 9.67
CA GLY A 19 -8.87 -11.97 10.90
C GLY A 19 -7.36 -12.21 10.74
N ARG A 20 -6.84 -12.32 9.51
CA ARG A 20 -5.41 -12.42 9.22
C ARG A 20 -4.93 -11.13 8.56
N ALA A 21 -3.78 -10.63 8.98
CA ALA A 21 -3.14 -9.50 8.33
C ALA A 21 -2.73 -9.89 6.90
N VAL A 22 -3.21 -9.15 5.91
CA VAL A 22 -2.78 -9.24 4.52
C VAL A 22 -1.50 -8.42 4.35
N THR A 23 -1.55 -7.16 4.79
CA THR A 23 -0.40 -6.29 4.80
C THR A 23 0.13 -6.10 6.22
N ARG A 24 1.41 -5.79 6.33
CA ARG A 24 2.06 -5.52 7.61
C ARG A 24 1.96 -4.05 7.94
N TRP A 25 1.61 -3.74 9.17
CA TRP A 25 1.63 -2.40 9.71
C TRP A 25 2.19 -2.42 11.12
N ARG A 26 2.99 -1.42 11.43
CA ARG A 26 3.48 -1.16 12.78
C ARG A 26 3.11 0.25 13.14
N GLU A 27 2.35 0.38 14.20
CA GLU A 27 2.04 1.69 14.74
C GLU A 27 3.34 2.36 15.19
N ASP A 28 3.69 3.44 14.50
CA ASP A 28 4.75 4.35 14.89
C ASP A 28 4.19 5.76 14.82
N ARG A 29 4.18 6.48 15.95
CA ARG A 29 3.61 7.83 16.05
C ARG A 29 4.38 8.87 15.26
N THR A 30 5.61 8.57 14.87
CA THR A 30 6.50 9.48 14.16
C THR A 30 6.65 9.14 12.68
N ARG A 31 6.51 7.87 12.34
CA ARG A 31 6.65 7.33 10.98
C ARG A 31 5.64 6.21 10.78
N ASP A 32 5.15 6.08 9.57
CA ASP A 32 4.25 5.00 9.16
C ASP A 32 4.96 4.14 8.10
N PRO A 33 6.01 3.36 8.50
CA PRO A 33 6.96 2.76 7.56
C PRO A 33 6.44 1.48 6.91
N GLY A 34 5.44 0.85 7.51
CA GLY A 34 4.87 -0.39 7.02
C GLY A 34 3.49 -0.15 6.44
N SER A 35 3.19 -0.67 5.28
CA SER A 35 1.86 -0.67 4.67
C SER A 35 1.95 -1.01 3.19
N GLN A 36 1.07 -0.38 2.44
CA GLN A 36 1.02 -0.39 0.99
C GLN A 36 1.08 1.06 0.50
N PHE A 37 2.07 1.35 -0.33
CA PHE A 37 2.33 2.69 -0.84
C PHE A 37 2.42 2.70 -2.37
N VAL A 38 2.19 3.87 -2.95
CA VAL A 38 2.49 4.15 -4.35
C VAL A 38 3.47 5.31 -4.39
N TYR A 39 4.62 5.07 -5.00
CA TYR A 39 5.65 6.07 -5.22
C TYR A 39 5.54 6.64 -6.62
N LEU A 40 5.86 7.91 -6.74
CA LEU A 40 5.94 8.63 -7.99
C LEU A 40 7.34 9.20 -8.16
N ARG A 41 7.86 9.12 -9.37
CA ARG A 41 9.16 9.69 -9.72
C ARG A 41 9.05 10.41 -11.06
N ASP A 42 9.47 11.66 -11.10
CA ASP A 42 9.70 12.34 -12.36
C ASP A 42 11.02 11.83 -12.96
N VAL A 43 10.95 11.20 -14.12
CA VAL A 43 12.10 10.56 -14.76
C VAL A 43 13.18 11.59 -15.15
N HIS A 44 12.78 12.80 -15.56
CA HIS A 44 13.70 13.81 -16.04
C HIS A 44 14.38 14.60 -14.92
N THR A 45 13.64 14.93 -13.86
CA THR A 45 14.16 15.73 -12.75
C THR A 45 14.74 14.90 -11.62
N GLY A 46 14.32 13.62 -11.52
CA GLY A 46 14.62 12.74 -10.40
C GLY A 46 13.81 13.08 -9.14
N ALA A 47 12.89 14.04 -9.18
CA ALA A 47 12.00 14.35 -8.07
C ALA A 47 11.17 13.11 -7.71
N PHE A 48 11.02 12.86 -6.41
CA PHE A 48 10.44 11.63 -5.91
C PHE A 48 9.54 11.91 -4.70
N TRP A 49 8.30 11.38 -4.73
CA TRP A 49 7.32 11.53 -3.66
C TRP A 49 6.40 10.30 -3.59
N SER A 50 5.51 10.24 -2.63
CA SER A 50 4.47 9.20 -2.51
C SER A 50 3.09 9.76 -2.84
N ALA A 51 2.16 8.92 -3.27
CA ALA A 51 0.79 9.31 -3.62
C ALA A 51 -0.04 9.85 -2.44
N ALA A 52 0.41 9.55 -1.19
CA ALA A 52 -0.04 10.18 0.04
C ALA A 52 1.15 10.84 0.75
N TYR A 53 1.00 11.29 1.99
CA TYR A 53 2.09 11.95 2.72
C TYR A 53 3.21 10.97 3.09
N GLN A 54 2.84 9.80 3.60
CA GLN A 54 3.76 8.73 3.94
C GLN A 54 4.11 7.85 2.72
N PRO A 55 5.26 7.20 2.67
CA PRO A 55 6.34 7.21 3.67
C PRO A 55 7.43 8.26 3.37
N THR A 56 7.35 8.99 2.23
CA THR A 56 8.41 9.92 1.82
C THR A 56 8.44 11.19 2.64
N THR A 57 7.31 11.55 3.29
CA THR A 57 7.14 12.78 4.07
C THR A 57 7.55 14.06 3.33
N GLN A 58 7.51 14.01 1.99
CA GLN A 58 7.76 15.19 1.16
C GLN A 58 6.60 16.16 1.30
N GLU A 59 6.89 17.39 1.65
CA GLU A 59 5.89 18.43 1.80
C GLU A 59 5.33 18.80 0.43
N PRO A 60 4.01 18.61 0.19
CA PRO A 60 3.38 18.96 -1.08
C PRO A 60 3.02 20.46 -1.14
N GLU A 61 2.79 20.98 -2.34
CA GLU A 61 2.22 22.33 -2.56
C GLU A 61 0.78 22.42 -2.00
N SER A 62 0.04 21.33 -2.05
CA SER A 62 -1.28 21.19 -1.40
C SER A 62 -1.55 19.74 -1.04
N TYR A 63 -2.27 19.52 0.07
CA TYR A 63 -2.66 18.19 0.54
C TYR A 63 -4.07 18.22 1.13
N LEU A 64 -4.92 17.33 0.64
CA LEU A 64 -6.28 17.14 1.13
C LEU A 64 -6.55 15.65 1.33
N VAL A 65 -7.14 15.31 2.47
CA VAL A 65 -7.58 13.93 2.77
C VAL A 65 -9.06 13.94 3.09
N GLU A 66 -9.80 13.07 2.45
CA GLU A 66 -11.20 12.82 2.70
C GLU A 66 -11.40 11.36 3.08
N LEU A 67 -11.93 11.11 4.28
CA LEU A 67 -12.21 9.77 4.79
C LEU A 67 -13.72 9.59 4.88
N LEU A 68 -14.27 8.80 3.96
CA LEU A 68 -15.68 8.44 3.91
C LEU A 68 -15.87 6.98 4.32
N ALA A 69 -17.11 6.59 4.57
CA ALA A 69 -17.42 5.20 4.95
C ALA A 69 -17.04 4.18 3.85
N GLU A 70 -17.18 4.58 2.58
CA GLU A 70 -16.94 3.71 1.43
C GLU A 70 -15.53 3.82 0.85
N LYS A 71 -14.80 4.92 1.12
CA LYS A 71 -13.45 5.12 0.57
C LYS A 71 -12.64 6.18 1.32
N ALA A 72 -11.33 6.07 1.19
CA ALA A 72 -10.39 7.14 1.52
C ALA A 72 -9.87 7.78 0.24
N THR A 73 -9.77 9.11 0.21
CA THR A 73 -9.23 9.88 -0.92
C THR A 73 -8.10 10.77 -0.42
N PHE A 74 -6.98 10.75 -1.14
CA PHE A 74 -5.82 11.61 -0.90
C PHE A 74 -5.58 12.41 -2.16
N GLU A 75 -5.54 13.72 -2.06
CA GLU A 75 -5.22 14.61 -3.15
C GLU A 75 -4.01 15.44 -2.79
N ARG A 76 -3.03 15.51 -3.70
CA ARG A 76 -1.83 16.30 -3.51
C ARG A 76 -1.33 16.90 -4.81
N LEU A 77 -0.64 18.01 -4.68
CA LEU A 77 0.06 18.67 -5.77
C LEU A 77 1.54 18.69 -5.48
N ASP A 78 2.35 18.18 -6.41
CA ASP A 78 3.80 18.17 -6.33
C ASP A 78 4.41 18.50 -7.68
N HIS A 79 5.28 19.47 -7.73
CA HIS A 79 6.02 19.82 -8.94
C HIS A 79 5.14 20.00 -10.20
N GLY A 80 3.91 20.51 -10.00
CA GLY A 80 2.93 20.70 -11.07
C GLY A 80 2.20 19.39 -11.49
N ILE A 81 2.36 18.28 -10.77
CA ILE A 81 1.61 17.03 -10.95
C ILE A 81 0.58 16.92 -9.85
N ALA A 82 -0.71 16.96 -10.21
CA ALA A 82 -1.78 16.64 -9.27
C ALA A 82 -1.98 15.13 -9.22
N THR A 83 -1.87 14.56 -8.02
CA THR A 83 -2.05 13.15 -7.74
C THR A 83 -3.32 12.97 -6.93
N ARG A 84 -4.17 12.01 -7.32
CA ARG A 84 -5.32 11.56 -6.54
C ARG A 84 -5.22 10.06 -6.34
N LEU A 85 -5.12 9.63 -5.08
CA LEU A 85 -5.19 8.23 -4.67
C LEU A 85 -6.54 7.98 -4.00
N GLU A 86 -7.26 6.99 -4.49
CA GLU A 86 -8.50 6.49 -3.88
C GLU A 86 -8.29 5.04 -3.42
N VAL A 87 -8.70 4.76 -2.19
CA VAL A 87 -8.63 3.43 -1.57
C VAL A 87 -10.04 3.01 -1.18
N ALA A 88 -10.49 1.88 -1.68
CA ALA A 88 -11.81 1.33 -1.37
C ALA A 88 -11.77 -0.19 -1.21
N VAL A 89 -12.63 -0.72 -0.36
CA VAL A 89 -12.85 -2.18 -0.21
C VAL A 89 -14.04 -2.59 -1.04
N SER A 90 -13.93 -3.71 -1.76
CA SER A 90 -15.04 -4.26 -2.53
C SER A 90 -16.18 -4.68 -1.59
N PRO A 91 -17.44 -4.32 -1.87
CA PRO A 91 -18.56 -4.77 -1.06
C PRO A 91 -18.90 -6.26 -1.25
N GLY A 92 -18.53 -6.85 -2.37
CA GLY A 92 -18.86 -8.23 -2.74
C GLY A 92 -17.72 -9.23 -2.61
N ASP A 93 -16.47 -8.75 -2.64
CA ASP A 93 -15.28 -9.60 -2.69
C ASP A 93 -14.32 -9.28 -1.54
N ASP A 94 -13.45 -10.23 -1.21
CA ASP A 94 -12.34 -10.00 -0.28
C ASP A 94 -11.20 -9.29 -1.01
N ALA A 95 -11.43 -8.04 -1.43
CA ALA A 95 -10.52 -7.26 -2.27
C ALA A 95 -10.49 -5.77 -1.87
N GLU A 96 -9.32 -5.16 -2.05
CA GLU A 96 -9.06 -3.73 -1.94
C GLU A 96 -8.65 -3.18 -3.31
N VAL A 97 -9.17 -2.03 -3.67
CA VAL A 97 -8.81 -1.31 -4.89
C VAL A 97 -8.12 -0.01 -4.52
N ARG A 98 -6.96 0.23 -5.13
CA ARG A 98 -6.24 1.51 -5.07
C ARG A 98 -6.17 2.08 -6.47
N ARG A 99 -6.84 3.22 -6.69
CA ARG A 99 -6.83 3.94 -7.95
C ARG A 99 -5.98 5.18 -7.83
N VAL A 100 -4.97 5.30 -8.69
CA VAL A 100 -4.14 6.49 -8.80
C VAL A 100 -4.49 7.22 -10.09
N SER A 101 -4.82 8.50 -9.98
CA SER A 101 -5.04 9.40 -11.10
C SER A 101 -4.01 10.52 -11.07
N LEU A 102 -3.37 10.77 -12.21
CA LEU A 102 -2.40 11.83 -12.37
C LEU A 102 -2.91 12.88 -13.36
N THR A 103 -2.75 14.14 -13.01
CA THR A 103 -3.04 15.26 -13.90
C THR A 103 -1.81 16.15 -13.97
N ASN A 104 -1.25 16.31 -15.18
CA ASN A 104 -0.19 17.26 -15.41
C ASN A 104 -0.78 18.68 -15.48
N ARG A 105 -0.44 19.52 -14.51
CA ARG A 105 -0.82 20.93 -14.44
C ARG A 105 0.33 21.87 -14.86
N SER A 106 1.47 21.30 -15.27
CA SER A 106 2.58 22.07 -15.81
C SER A 106 2.37 22.34 -17.31
N ASP A 107 3.15 23.26 -17.85
CA ASP A 107 3.12 23.70 -19.26
C ASP A 107 3.93 22.80 -20.21
N ARG A 108 4.52 21.73 -19.71
CA ARG A 108 5.38 20.82 -20.47
C ARG A 108 5.00 19.36 -20.28
N PRO A 109 5.30 18.50 -21.26
CA PRO A 109 5.17 17.04 -21.08
C PRO A 109 6.03 16.54 -19.92
N ARG A 110 5.48 15.59 -19.17
CA ARG A 110 6.15 14.96 -18.02
C ARG A 110 6.11 13.44 -18.17
N GLU A 111 7.18 12.79 -17.79
CA GLU A 111 7.27 11.34 -17.71
C GLU A 111 7.36 10.94 -16.23
N ILE A 112 6.30 10.26 -15.76
CA ILE A 112 6.16 9.88 -14.35
C ILE A 112 6.14 8.36 -14.24
N GLU A 113 7.13 7.84 -13.52
CA GLU A 113 7.19 6.44 -13.13
C GLU A 113 6.37 6.21 -11.86
N LEU A 114 5.50 5.17 -11.87
CA LEU A 114 4.77 4.73 -10.70
C LEU A 114 5.31 3.39 -10.23
N THR A 115 5.57 3.30 -8.91
CA THR A 115 5.98 2.04 -8.27
C THR A 115 5.04 1.75 -7.12
N SER A 116 4.33 0.63 -7.18
CA SER A 116 3.56 0.13 -6.05
C SER A 116 4.45 -0.70 -5.12
N TYR A 117 4.29 -0.51 -3.83
CA TYR A 117 5.00 -1.23 -2.78
C TYR A 117 4.00 -1.80 -1.78
N VAL A 118 4.23 -3.02 -1.35
CA VAL A 118 3.44 -3.65 -0.29
C VAL A 118 4.33 -4.48 0.63
N GLU A 119 4.16 -4.33 1.94
CA GLU A 119 4.76 -5.22 2.92
C GLU A 119 3.73 -6.25 3.38
N LEU A 120 3.94 -7.50 3.00
CA LEU A 120 3.01 -8.60 3.23
C LEU A 120 3.21 -9.23 4.61
N GLY A 121 2.10 -9.44 5.33
CA GLY A 121 2.06 -10.17 6.60
C GLY A 121 1.65 -11.63 6.42
N LEU A 122 0.52 -11.85 5.80
CA LEU A 122 -0.10 -13.16 5.52
C LEU A 122 -0.16 -14.09 6.76
N GLY A 123 -0.42 -13.52 7.93
CA GLY A 123 -0.41 -14.27 9.19
C GLY A 123 -1.18 -13.60 10.31
N SER A 124 -1.08 -14.10 11.53
CA SER A 124 -1.65 -13.45 12.70
C SER A 124 -0.79 -12.24 13.13
N ILE A 125 -1.44 -11.21 13.66
CA ILE A 125 -0.75 -10.02 14.20
C ILE A 125 0.21 -10.43 15.31
N ALA A 126 -0.21 -11.35 16.20
CA ALA A 126 0.61 -11.79 17.33
C ALA A 126 1.91 -12.45 16.87
N GLU A 127 1.85 -13.28 15.81
CA GLU A 127 3.05 -13.91 15.24
C GLU A 127 3.99 -12.88 14.59
N ASP A 128 3.42 -11.87 13.95
CA ASP A 128 4.21 -10.83 13.29
C ASP A 128 4.89 -9.92 14.30
N VAL A 129 4.20 -9.57 15.38
CA VAL A 129 4.77 -8.76 16.48
C VAL A 129 5.87 -9.53 17.22
N ALA A 130 5.65 -10.82 17.50
CA ALA A 130 6.61 -11.64 18.25
C ALA A 130 7.92 -11.88 17.46
N HIS A 131 7.83 -12.16 16.18
CA HIS A 131 8.98 -12.55 15.35
C HIS A 131 8.90 -12.00 13.92
N PRO A 132 8.99 -10.68 13.73
CA PRO A 132 8.72 -10.04 12.43
C PRO A 132 9.70 -10.45 11.32
N ALA A 133 10.99 -10.56 11.62
CA ALA A 133 12.00 -10.97 10.66
C ALA A 133 11.84 -12.44 10.26
N PHE A 134 11.55 -13.30 11.23
CA PHE A 134 11.32 -14.72 11.00
C PHE A 134 10.05 -14.97 10.16
N GLY A 135 9.00 -14.18 10.39
CA GLY A 135 7.76 -14.24 9.61
C GLY A 135 7.97 -14.05 8.11
N LYS A 136 8.89 -13.18 7.72
CA LYS A 136 9.21 -12.88 6.31
C LYS A 136 9.78 -14.06 5.53
N LEU A 137 10.49 -14.97 6.19
CA LEU A 137 11.11 -16.16 5.57
C LEU A 137 10.08 -17.14 4.98
N PHE A 138 8.82 -17.02 5.35
CA PHE A 138 7.75 -17.90 4.88
C PHE A 138 6.85 -17.26 3.83
N VAL A 139 7.07 -16.01 3.47
CA VAL A 139 6.36 -15.34 2.37
C VAL A 139 7.12 -15.58 1.08
N GLU A 140 6.44 -16.17 0.12
CA GLU A 140 6.93 -16.42 -1.23
C GLU A 140 6.13 -15.58 -2.20
N THR A 141 6.78 -15.02 -3.22
CA THR A 141 6.13 -14.24 -4.28
C THR A 141 6.47 -14.82 -5.64
N GLU A 142 5.50 -14.77 -6.55
CA GLU A 142 5.61 -15.29 -7.91
C GLU A 142 4.91 -14.33 -8.88
N TRP A 143 5.56 -14.02 -9.98
CA TRP A 143 4.97 -13.23 -11.06
C TRP A 143 4.21 -14.13 -12.01
N ILE A 144 2.92 -13.86 -12.19
CA ILE A 144 2.03 -14.58 -13.12
C ILE A 144 1.83 -13.71 -14.35
N ALA A 145 2.56 -14.02 -15.41
CA ALA A 145 2.59 -13.20 -16.62
C ALA A 145 1.23 -13.15 -17.35
N GLU A 146 0.49 -14.26 -17.35
CA GLU A 146 -0.80 -14.41 -18.04
C GLU A 146 -1.87 -13.45 -17.50
N THR A 147 -1.82 -13.15 -16.21
CA THR A 147 -2.78 -12.25 -15.54
C THR A 147 -2.17 -10.93 -15.14
N THR A 148 -0.88 -10.71 -15.43
CA THR A 148 -0.13 -9.53 -15.01
C THR A 148 -0.25 -9.30 -13.49
N ALA A 149 -0.10 -10.37 -12.72
CA ALA A 149 -0.33 -10.37 -11.28
C ALA A 149 0.89 -10.86 -10.51
N LEU A 150 1.10 -10.30 -9.33
CA LEU A 150 2.04 -10.79 -8.34
C LEU A 150 1.27 -11.65 -7.33
N LEU A 151 1.49 -12.96 -7.35
CA LEU A 151 0.96 -13.88 -6.37
C LEU A 151 1.85 -13.87 -5.13
N ALA A 152 1.25 -13.80 -3.96
CA ALA A 152 1.95 -13.96 -2.70
C ALA A 152 1.29 -15.05 -1.85
N ARG A 153 2.10 -15.91 -1.27
CA ARG A 153 1.63 -17.00 -0.41
C ARG A 153 2.53 -17.16 0.80
N ARG A 154 1.97 -17.69 1.89
CA ARG A 154 2.74 -18.07 3.07
C ARG A 154 2.90 -19.58 3.15
N ARG A 155 4.14 -20.04 3.17
CA ARG A 155 4.49 -21.44 3.39
C ARG A 155 4.23 -21.84 4.85
N PRO A 156 3.69 -23.05 5.13
CA PRO A 156 3.59 -23.56 6.49
C PRO A 156 4.96 -23.65 7.19
N ARG A 157 5.00 -23.36 8.47
CA ARG A 157 6.26 -23.40 9.28
C ARG A 157 6.84 -24.80 9.45
N ALA A 158 6.03 -25.82 9.44
CA ALA A 158 6.42 -27.22 9.41
C ALA A 158 5.30 -28.03 8.75
N ALA A 159 5.67 -29.07 8.01
CA ALA A 159 4.72 -30.13 7.73
C ALA A 159 4.40 -30.77 9.09
N GLN A 160 3.20 -30.52 9.65
CA GLN A 160 2.68 -31.42 10.66
C GLN A 160 2.64 -32.80 10.00
N ARG A 161 3.61 -33.63 10.31
CA ARG A 161 3.50 -35.08 10.02
C ARG A 161 2.24 -35.51 10.73
N ARG A 162 1.18 -35.74 9.96
CA ARG A 162 0.05 -36.50 10.44
C ARG A 162 0.62 -37.89 10.75
N ALA A 163 0.72 -38.22 12.05
CA ALA A 163 0.87 -39.59 12.51
C ALA A 163 -0.44 -40.33 12.29
#